data_ef715f005cc09f668b5abf2ef3f01f7b
#
_entry.id   ef715f005cc09f668b5abf2ef3f01f7b
#
_cell.length_a   1.000
_cell.length_b   1.000
_cell.length_c   1.000
_cell.angle_alpha   90.00
_cell.angle_beta   90.00
_cell.angle_gamma   90.00
#
_symmetry.space_group_name_H-M   'P 1'
#
loop_
_entity.id
_entity.type
_entity.pdbx_description
1 polymer ?
#
loop_
_entity_poly.entity_id
_entity_poly.type
_entity_poly.pdbx_seq_one_letter_code
_entity_poly.pdbx_strand_id
1 'polypeptide(L)'
;MIRVLHTSDWHIGRRFKGVDLLEYQRKALQWLANLIDSEHVDVLCVAGDVYDSPRPSTEAVRLFNDIFAMLGRMEVNGHPLEIIFTPGNHDSADRLGTGAALMRPNVHMRCDIETIDEPVLIGIGGEQLAVYALPYLDPDLSRPVLQSMLDERGGALGAYGEQERDEDGHARIARSHEGVMKAAMQLIVNDLAERRRRRPALAAILMAHAFVSGAQSCDSERNISVGGVDSVPAALFSNSGLDYLALGHLHRPQSVTIAQSDSDESIFHQSRTPQARYSGSLLAYSFSESRTPPVEGNGKSVVLLDVYAASAPKTGGNALGDVRVVDVVSGEPAFAQIEGDLDKVLGPLADAYGDDWVSITVHLQEYPHGLYQKIDARYAHALEKNPVYDRRSSVPAHAMADMRSAVDEMDVLAGFVRYSLGREVRDDEREVLRTAVEAVRSNGAEHAGSAGKSKDANVKHADKENGR
;
A
#
# COMPACT_ATOMS: atom_id res chain seq x y z
N MET A 1 31.15 3.18 11.45
CA MET A 1 30.06 3.15 10.45
C MET A 1 29.03 2.15 10.92
N ILE A 2 27.75 2.52 10.89
CA ILE A 2 26.61 1.60 11.07
C ILE A 2 25.94 1.45 9.72
N ARG A 3 25.79 0.21 9.23
CA ARG A 3 25.09 -0.07 7.97
C ARG A 3 23.65 -0.48 8.23
N VAL A 4 22.72 0.26 7.67
CA VAL A 4 21.28 0.06 7.81
C VAL A 4 20.69 -0.42 6.50
N LEU A 5 19.85 -1.44 6.54
CA LEU A 5 19.02 -1.86 5.44
C LEU A 5 17.58 -1.43 5.70
N HIS A 6 17.02 -0.64 4.78
CA HIS A 6 15.63 -0.21 4.80
C HIS A 6 14.82 -0.96 3.76
N THR A 7 13.75 -1.60 4.19
CA THR A 7 12.73 -2.28 3.39
C THR A 7 11.35 -2.01 3.96
N SER A 8 10.29 -2.25 3.18
CA SER A 8 8.90 -2.09 3.58
C SER A 8 7.97 -2.96 2.73
N ASP A 9 6.68 -2.95 3.04
CA ASP A 9 5.62 -3.47 2.17
C ASP A 9 5.87 -4.92 1.71
N TRP A 10 6.18 -5.81 2.67
CA TRP A 10 6.41 -7.22 2.40
C TRP A 10 5.13 -7.94 2.00
N HIS A 11 3.98 -7.52 2.53
CA HIS A 11 2.65 -8.06 2.25
C HIS A 11 2.60 -9.59 2.23
N ILE A 12 3.21 -10.24 3.23
CA ILE A 12 3.29 -11.69 3.29
C ILE A 12 1.87 -12.28 3.26
N GLY A 13 1.63 -13.18 2.29
CA GLY A 13 0.33 -13.80 2.04
C GLY A 13 -0.51 -13.12 0.96
N ARG A 14 0.02 -12.06 0.30
CA ARG A 14 -0.67 -11.39 -0.81
C ARG A 14 -0.81 -12.31 -2.01
N ARG A 15 -1.93 -12.14 -2.71
CA ARG A 15 -2.21 -12.79 -4.00
C ARG A 15 -2.31 -11.72 -5.09
N PHE A 16 -1.86 -12.05 -6.28
CA PHE A 16 -1.97 -11.17 -7.44
C PHE A 16 -2.81 -11.82 -8.53
N LYS A 17 -3.98 -11.22 -8.87
CA LYS A 17 -4.91 -11.75 -9.88
C LYS A 17 -5.21 -13.25 -9.72
N GLY A 18 -5.33 -13.71 -8.48
CA GLY A 18 -5.59 -15.11 -8.15
C GLY A 18 -4.33 -15.99 -8.02
N VAL A 19 -3.16 -15.53 -8.44
CA VAL A 19 -1.88 -16.22 -8.25
C VAL A 19 -1.42 -16.05 -6.81
N ASP A 20 -0.97 -17.15 -6.19
CA ASP A 20 -0.37 -17.14 -4.86
C ASP A 20 1.10 -16.69 -4.96
N LEU A 21 1.47 -15.65 -4.22
CA LEU A 21 2.81 -15.07 -4.27
C LEU A 21 3.75 -15.63 -3.19
N LEU A 22 3.28 -16.51 -2.32
CA LEU A 22 3.99 -16.91 -1.11
C LEU A 22 5.39 -17.50 -1.39
N GLU A 23 5.54 -18.23 -2.50
CA GLU A 23 6.84 -18.81 -2.88
C GLU A 23 7.82 -17.73 -3.37
N TYR A 24 7.35 -16.75 -4.11
CA TYR A 24 8.17 -15.60 -4.53
C TYR A 24 8.55 -14.74 -3.32
N GLN A 25 7.62 -14.54 -2.38
CA GLN A 25 7.90 -13.85 -1.11
C GLN A 25 8.95 -14.59 -0.29
N ARG A 26 8.89 -15.92 -0.22
CA ARG A 26 9.91 -16.75 0.43
C ARG A 26 11.29 -16.53 -0.19
N LYS A 27 11.38 -16.54 -1.52
CA LYS A 27 12.64 -16.32 -2.25
C LYS A 27 13.20 -14.93 -2.02
N ALA A 28 12.35 -13.91 -2.11
CA ALA A 28 12.74 -12.51 -1.87
C ALA A 28 13.26 -12.31 -0.43
N LEU A 29 12.59 -12.88 0.57
CA LEU A 29 13.00 -12.78 1.97
C LEU A 29 14.28 -13.59 2.26
N GLN A 30 14.49 -14.74 1.61
CA GLN A 30 15.74 -15.48 1.68
C GLN A 30 16.89 -14.71 1.01
N TRP A 31 16.64 -14.09 -0.15
CA TRP A 31 17.58 -13.19 -0.81
C TRP A 31 17.94 -12.01 0.10
N LEU A 32 16.96 -11.40 0.78
CA LEU A 32 17.17 -10.32 1.74
C LEU A 32 18.10 -10.74 2.88
N ALA A 33 17.92 -11.93 3.43
CA ALA A 33 18.78 -12.47 4.49
C ALA A 33 20.22 -12.68 3.98
N ASN A 34 20.39 -13.18 2.76
CA ASN A 34 21.70 -13.34 2.13
C ASN A 34 22.38 -11.97 1.87
N LEU A 35 21.59 -10.95 1.47
CA LEU A 35 22.08 -9.59 1.29
C LEU A 35 22.57 -9.00 2.62
N ILE A 36 21.82 -9.21 3.72
CA ILE A 36 22.21 -8.76 5.07
C ILE A 36 23.58 -9.31 5.44
N ASP A 37 23.80 -10.60 5.23
CA ASP A 37 25.08 -11.27 5.54
C ASP A 37 26.21 -10.75 4.62
N SER A 38 26.00 -10.73 3.31
CA SER A 38 27.03 -10.35 2.34
C SER A 38 27.42 -8.87 2.39
N GLU A 39 26.49 -8.00 2.72
CA GLU A 39 26.71 -6.56 2.85
C GLU A 39 27.09 -6.15 4.28
N HIS A 40 27.15 -7.08 5.20
CA HIS A 40 27.47 -6.83 6.62
C HIS A 40 26.54 -5.77 7.24
N VAL A 41 25.22 -5.97 7.10
CA VAL A 41 24.19 -5.06 7.60
C VAL A 41 24.08 -5.17 9.13
N ASP A 42 24.20 -4.06 9.81
CA ASP A 42 24.11 -4.01 11.29
C ASP A 42 22.65 -3.86 11.76
N VAL A 43 21.81 -3.19 10.98
CA VAL A 43 20.43 -2.82 11.34
C VAL A 43 19.47 -3.09 10.18
N LEU A 44 18.42 -3.83 10.43
CA LEU A 44 17.29 -4.03 9.52
C LEU A 44 16.09 -3.18 9.96
N CYS A 45 15.65 -2.26 9.12
CA CYS A 45 14.44 -1.46 9.31
C CYS A 45 13.33 -1.92 8.35
N VAL A 46 12.20 -2.38 8.89
CA VAL A 46 11.01 -2.80 8.11
C VAL A 46 9.87 -1.83 8.38
N ALA A 47 9.63 -0.92 7.42
CA ALA A 47 8.75 0.23 7.58
C ALA A 47 7.29 -0.09 7.18
N GLY A 48 6.63 -0.97 7.89
CA GLY A 48 5.20 -1.29 7.76
C GLY A 48 4.85 -2.32 6.70
N ASP A 49 3.58 -2.72 6.73
CA ASP A 49 2.92 -3.70 5.85
C ASP A 49 3.68 -5.03 5.74
N VAL A 50 3.92 -5.62 6.91
CA VAL A 50 4.55 -6.94 7.04
C VAL A 50 3.65 -8.02 6.45
N TYR A 51 2.36 -8.00 6.80
CA TYR A 51 1.34 -8.87 6.26
C TYR A 51 0.40 -8.13 5.30
N ASP A 52 -0.18 -8.84 4.33
CA ASP A 52 -1.19 -8.29 3.42
C ASP A 52 -2.55 -8.03 4.10
N SER A 53 -2.77 -8.59 5.27
CA SER A 53 -4.05 -8.52 5.97
C SER A 53 -3.85 -8.55 7.49
N PRO A 54 -4.69 -7.84 8.25
CA PRO A 54 -4.69 -7.91 9.71
C PRO A 54 -5.05 -9.30 10.26
N ARG A 55 -5.49 -10.22 9.38
CA ARG A 55 -5.75 -11.63 9.68
C ARG A 55 -5.03 -12.51 8.65
N PRO A 56 -3.70 -12.66 8.75
CA PRO A 56 -2.93 -13.42 7.79
C PRO A 56 -3.30 -14.91 7.81
N SER A 57 -3.09 -15.58 6.67
CA SER A 57 -3.26 -17.03 6.58
C SER A 57 -2.22 -17.77 7.43
N THR A 58 -2.49 -19.04 7.73
CA THR A 58 -1.55 -19.88 8.50
C THR A 58 -0.21 -20.01 7.77
N GLU A 59 -0.23 -20.10 6.45
CA GLU A 59 0.96 -20.21 5.60
C GLU A 59 1.79 -18.92 5.65
N ALA A 60 1.13 -17.75 5.61
CA ALA A 60 1.79 -16.45 5.75
C ALA A 60 2.45 -16.31 7.13
N VAL A 61 1.76 -16.71 8.20
CA VAL A 61 2.31 -16.69 9.56
C VAL A 61 3.52 -17.63 9.68
N ARG A 62 3.45 -18.83 9.08
CA ARG A 62 4.59 -19.76 9.06
C ARG A 62 5.79 -19.17 8.34
N LEU A 63 5.58 -18.61 7.14
CA LEU A 63 6.67 -17.97 6.40
C LEU A 63 7.32 -16.84 7.21
N PHE A 64 6.51 -15.95 7.81
CA PHE A 64 7.04 -14.89 8.66
C PHE A 64 7.85 -15.45 9.84
N ASN A 65 7.32 -16.45 10.55
CA ASN A 65 8.02 -17.05 11.68
C ASN A 65 9.36 -17.68 11.28
N ASP A 66 9.42 -18.38 10.13
CA ASP A 66 10.63 -19.02 9.64
C ASP A 66 11.72 -17.95 9.36
N ILE A 67 11.35 -16.89 8.63
CA ILE A 67 12.26 -15.79 8.27
C ILE A 67 12.65 -14.99 9.51
N PHE A 68 11.68 -14.66 10.37
CA PHE A 68 11.90 -13.89 11.58
C PHE A 68 12.83 -14.61 12.56
N ALA A 69 12.65 -15.93 12.74
CA ALA A 69 13.52 -16.75 13.56
C ALA A 69 14.95 -16.85 12.99
N MET A 70 15.08 -16.87 11.67
CA MET A 70 16.38 -16.86 10.99
C MET A 70 17.09 -15.51 11.21
N LEU A 71 16.44 -14.39 10.87
CA LEU A 71 16.98 -13.04 11.03
C LEU A 71 17.35 -12.74 12.48
N GLY A 72 16.49 -13.07 13.44
CA GLY A 72 16.73 -12.83 14.88
C GLY A 72 17.91 -13.60 15.47
N ARG A 73 18.48 -14.57 14.74
CA ARG A 73 19.69 -15.31 15.14
C ARG A 73 20.95 -14.88 14.39
N MET A 74 20.80 -14.00 13.40
CA MET A 74 21.95 -13.56 12.62
C MET A 74 22.91 -12.73 13.47
N GLU A 75 24.18 -13.00 13.28
CA GLU A 75 25.28 -12.20 13.84
C GLU A 75 26.07 -11.63 12.66
N VAL A 76 26.31 -10.35 12.69
CA VAL A 76 27.05 -9.61 11.68
C VAL A 76 28.21 -8.87 12.38
N ASN A 77 29.40 -8.96 11.84
CA ASN A 77 30.60 -8.30 12.43
C ASN A 77 30.84 -8.62 13.92
N GLY A 78 30.35 -9.76 14.42
CA GLY A 78 30.51 -10.20 15.81
C GLY A 78 29.50 -9.61 16.79
N HIS A 79 28.40 -9.03 16.31
CA HIS A 79 27.26 -8.59 17.14
C HIS A 79 25.93 -9.03 16.48
N PRO A 80 24.85 -9.18 17.27
CA PRO A 80 23.54 -9.52 16.73
C PRO A 80 23.04 -8.46 15.75
N LEU A 81 22.36 -8.91 14.67
CA LEU A 81 21.62 -8.01 13.78
C LEU A 81 20.50 -7.32 14.56
N GLU A 82 20.50 -5.98 14.58
CA GLU A 82 19.39 -5.21 15.13
C GLU A 82 18.22 -5.19 14.14
N ILE A 83 17.02 -5.57 14.59
CA ILE A 83 15.85 -5.71 13.75
C ILE A 83 14.72 -4.86 14.31
N ILE A 84 14.19 -3.94 13.48
CA ILE A 84 13.13 -3.02 13.88
C ILE A 84 11.97 -3.16 12.91
N PHE A 85 10.79 -3.53 13.44
CA PHE A 85 9.54 -3.61 12.70
C PHE A 85 8.55 -2.57 13.19
N THR A 86 7.81 -1.96 12.26
CA THR A 86 6.60 -1.19 12.55
C THR A 86 5.41 -1.78 11.79
N PRO A 87 4.17 -1.71 12.30
CA PRO A 87 2.99 -2.06 11.51
C PRO A 87 2.67 -0.97 10.49
N GLY A 88 2.19 -1.39 9.31
CA GLY A 88 1.57 -0.54 8.32
C GLY A 88 0.04 -0.54 8.42
N ASN A 89 -0.63 -0.03 7.37
CA ASN A 89 -2.10 0.07 7.37
C ASN A 89 -2.81 -1.25 7.01
N HIS A 90 -2.10 -2.26 6.53
CA HIS A 90 -2.60 -3.62 6.34
C HIS A 90 -2.44 -4.49 7.59
N ASP A 91 -1.49 -4.17 8.46
CA ASP A 91 -1.22 -4.93 9.68
C ASP A 91 -2.25 -4.65 10.78
N SER A 92 -2.31 -5.56 11.76
CA SER A 92 -2.87 -5.28 13.07
C SER A 92 -1.72 -5.05 14.05
N ALA A 93 -1.58 -3.84 14.56
CA ALA A 93 -0.52 -3.48 15.51
C ALA A 93 -0.50 -4.44 16.72
N ASP A 94 -1.68 -4.73 17.32
CA ASP A 94 -1.82 -5.65 18.46
C ASP A 94 -1.35 -7.07 18.14
N ARG A 95 -1.64 -7.58 16.94
CA ARG A 95 -1.26 -8.93 16.53
C ARG A 95 0.19 -9.03 16.16
N LEU A 96 0.70 -8.06 15.40
CA LEU A 96 2.12 -8.00 15.05
C LEU A 96 2.98 -7.82 16.31
N GLY A 97 2.52 -7.00 17.26
CA GLY A 97 3.19 -6.75 18.55
C GLY A 97 3.02 -7.86 19.58
N THR A 98 2.27 -8.95 19.28
CA THR A 98 2.05 -10.04 20.23
C THR A 98 3.40 -10.64 20.68
N GLY A 99 3.67 -10.60 21.98
CA GLY A 99 4.91 -11.12 22.57
C GLY A 99 6.12 -10.20 22.39
N ALA A 100 5.96 -8.95 21.96
CA ALA A 100 7.05 -7.99 21.77
C ALA A 100 7.97 -7.89 23.02
N ALA A 101 7.40 -7.87 24.22
CA ALA A 101 8.15 -7.82 25.47
C ALA A 101 8.98 -9.09 25.79
N LEU A 102 8.74 -10.19 25.07
CA LEU A 102 9.44 -11.46 25.23
C LEU A 102 10.50 -11.70 24.15
N MET A 103 10.64 -10.76 23.19
CA MET A 103 11.59 -10.88 22.10
C MET A 103 13.04 -10.80 22.59
N ARG A 104 13.98 -11.22 21.75
CA ARG A 104 15.40 -11.04 21.99
C ARG A 104 15.73 -9.55 22.07
N PRO A 105 16.76 -9.14 22.81
CA PRO A 105 17.11 -7.72 22.96
C PRO A 105 17.38 -6.97 21.66
N ASN A 106 17.80 -7.68 20.61
CA ASN A 106 18.07 -7.15 19.27
C ASN A 106 16.84 -7.12 18.33
N VAL A 107 15.66 -7.46 18.86
CA VAL A 107 14.43 -7.50 18.05
C VAL A 107 13.39 -6.55 18.63
N HIS A 108 13.03 -5.53 17.88
CA HIS A 108 12.21 -4.42 18.31
C HIS A 108 10.91 -4.37 17.49
N MET A 109 9.83 -4.90 18.05
CA MET A 109 8.47 -4.79 17.47
C MET A 109 7.83 -3.49 17.97
N ARG A 110 7.95 -2.43 17.19
CA ARG A 110 7.51 -1.07 17.56
C ARG A 110 6.09 -0.83 17.06
N CYS A 111 5.12 -1.38 17.79
CA CYS A 111 3.70 -1.38 17.43
C CYS A 111 2.86 -0.40 18.27
N ASP A 112 3.43 0.20 19.31
CA ASP A 112 2.74 1.03 20.28
C ASP A 112 2.99 2.52 20.03
N ILE A 113 1.91 3.28 19.90
CA ILE A 113 1.95 4.74 19.69
C ILE A 113 2.50 5.46 20.92
N GLU A 114 2.30 4.94 22.13
CA GLU A 114 2.74 5.57 23.37
C GLU A 114 4.28 5.64 23.51
N THR A 115 5.02 4.88 22.69
CA THR A 115 6.49 4.76 22.73
C THR A 115 7.19 5.38 21.51
N ILE A 116 6.50 6.17 20.69
CA ILE A 116 7.07 6.70 19.43
C ILE A 116 8.24 7.67 19.62
N ASP A 117 8.33 8.34 20.73
CA ASP A 117 9.44 9.23 21.11
C ASP A 117 10.55 8.51 21.92
N GLU A 118 10.45 7.19 22.04
CA GLU A 118 11.49 6.33 22.62
C GLU A 118 12.23 5.60 21.49
N PRO A 119 13.34 6.14 20.94
CA PRO A 119 14.03 5.50 19.84
C PRO A 119 14.75 4.23 20.26
N VAL A 120 14.93 3.30 19.32
CA VAL A 120 15.93 2.23 19.46
C VAL A 120 17.31 2.85 19.33
N LEU A 121 18.11 2.74 20.40
CA LEU A 121 19.46 3.29 20.43
C LEU A 121 20.49 2.21 20.09
N ILE A 122 21.22 2.41 19.02
CA ILE A 122 22.23 1.49 18.51
C ILE A 122 23.61 2.11 18.61
N GLY A 123 24.56 1.37 19.19
CA GLY A 123 25.94 1.81 19.33
C GLY A 123 26.92 0.77 18.83
N ILE A 124 27.63 1.04 17.73
CA ILE A 124 28.59 0.12 17.09
C ILE A 124 29.84 0.89 16.71
N GLY A 125 31.01 0.41 17.11
CA GLY A 125 32.31 0.97 16.69
C GLY A 125 32.52 2.45 17.03
N GLY A 126 31.86 2.95 18.09
CA GLY A 126 31.88 4.37 18.46
C GLY A 126 30.84 5.24 17.75
N GLU A 127 30.16 4.75 16.75
CA GLU A 127 29.01 5.40 16.11
C GLU A 127 27.74 5.22 16.95
N GLN A 128 26.82 6.17 16.89
CA GLN A 128 25.55 6.12 17.60
C GLN A 128 24.40 6.52 16.69
N LEU A 129 23.37 5.70 16.67
CA LEU A 129 22.18 5.87 15.87
C LEU A 129 20.94 5.76 16.75
N ALA A 130 20.01 6.71 16.60
CA ALA A 130 18.66 6.65 17.13
C ALA A 130 17.69 6.31 15.98
N VAL A 131 16.93 5.22 16.11
CA VAL A 131 15.88 4.86 15.16
C VAL A 131 14.54 5.08 15.83
N TYR A 132 13.83 6.13 15.43
CA TYR A 132 12.44 6.36 15.79
C TYR A 132 11.58 5.51 14.89
N ALA A 133 10.76 4.65 15.45
CA ALA A 133 9.98 3.68 14.72
C ALA A 133 8.49 3.98 14.94
N LEU A 134 7.87 4.60 13.94
CA LEU A 134 6.50 5.08 14.00
C LEU A 134 5.57 4.04 13.37
N PRO A 135 4.62 3.45 14.12
CA PRO A 135 3.56 2.63 13.55
C PRO A 135 2.67 3.47 12.62
N TYR A 136 1.91 2.81 11.74
CA TYR A 136 0.90 3.51 10.96
C TYR A 136 -0.05 4.28 11.88
N LEU A 137 -0.22 5.56 11.61
CA LEU A 137 -1.08 6.46 12.37
C LEU A 137 -2.44 6.60 11.68
N ASP A 138 -3.39 5.76 12.05
CA ASP A 138 -4.80 6.01 11.72
C ASP A 138 -5.28 7.26 12.46
N PRO A 139 -5.80 8.30 11.76
CA PRO A 139 -6.17 9.55 12.41
C PRO A 139 -7.21 9.41 13.53
N ASP A 140 -8.14 8.46 13.41
CA ASP A 140 -9.20 8.27 14.42
C ASP A 140 -8.67 7.56 15.67
N LEU A 141 -7.78 6.58 15.47
CA LEU A 141 -7.22 5.79 16.58
C LEU A 141 -6.04 6.50 17.26
N SER A 142 -5.20 7.17 16.48
CA SER A 142 -3.95 7.76 16.99
C SER A 142 -4.17 9.10 17.68
N ARG A 143 -5.14 9.91 17.24
CA ARG A 143 -5.38 11.27 17.74
C ARG A 143 -5.59 11.35 19.25
N PRO A 144 -6.43 10.51 19.88
CA PRO A 144 -6.63 10.58 21.34
C PRO A 144 -5.36 10.26 22.13
N VAL A 145 -4.59 9.27 21.68
CA VAL A 145 -3.35 8.85 22.33
C VAL A 145 -2.29 9.95 22.22
N LEU A 146 -2.07 10.47 21.02
CA LEU A 146 -1.11 11.56 20.77
C LEU A 146 -1.49 12.84 21.52
N GLN A 147 -2.79 13.14 21.65
CA GLN A 147 -3.25 14.29 22.43
C GLN A 147 -2.88 14.12 23.92
N SER A 148 -3.14 12.94 24.51
CA SER A 148 -2.76 12.64 25.89
C SER A 148 -1.25 12.78 26.11
N MET A 149 -0.45 12.22 25.18
CA MET A 149 1.03 12.30 25.27
C MET A 149 1.53 13.76 25.24
N LEU A 150 0.96 14.60 24.38
CA LEU A 150 1.32 16.01 24.30
C LEU A 150 0.90 16.78 25.55
N ASP A 151 -0.28 16.53 26.09
CA ASP A 151 -0.80 17.17 27.29
C ASP A 151 0.07 16.81 28.52
N GLU A 152 0.49 15.55 28.64
CA GLU A 152 1.32 15.07 29.75
C GLU A 152 2.79 15.53 29.67
N ARG A 153 3.36 15.57 28.46
CA ARG A 153 4.79 15.88 28.25
C ARG A 153 5.08 17.35 27.99
N GLY A 154 4.05 18.22 28.12
CA GLY A 154 4.20 19.68 28.02
C GLY A 154 4.50 20.19 26.62
N GLY A 155 4.10 19.41 25.60
CA GLY A 155 4.16 19.81 24.19
C GLY A 155 3.11 20.89 23.91
N ALA A 156 3.53 22.16 23.81
CA ALA A 156 2.61 23.19 23.35
C ALA A 156 2.24 22.94 21.90
N LEU A 157 1.03 22.45 21.63
CA LEU A 157 0.41 22.49 20.28
C LEU A 157 0.33 23.92 19.71
N GLY A 158 0.74 24.92 20.52
CA GLY A 158 0.46 26.31 20.38
C GLY A 158 1.15 27.09 19.25
N ALA A 159 2.09 26.53 18.51
CA ALA A 159 2.89 27.32 17.56
C ALA A 159 2.60 27.02 16.08
N TYR A 160 1.85 25.96 15.72
CA TYR A 160 1.95 25.42 14.36
C TYR A 160 0.60 25.13 13.69
N GLY A 161 0.09 26.13 12.94
CA GLY A 161 -1.01 25.98 11.99
C GLY A 161 -2.42 26.14 12.58
N GLU A 162 -3.42 26.10 11.72
CA GLU A 162 -4.84 26.10 12.10
C GLU A 162 -5.12 24.85 12.95
N GLN A 163 -5.42 25.08 14.21
CA GLN A 163 -5.81 24.02 15.15
C GLN A 163 -7.33 23.97 15.21
N GLU A 164 -7.85 22.78 15.15
CA GLU A 164 -9.22 22.60 15.63
C GLU A 164 -9.24 22.99 17.12
N ARG A 165 -10.22 23.76 17.52
CA ARG A 165 -10.44 24.07 18.94
C ARG A 165 -11.72 23.37 19.36
N ASP A 166 -11.69 22.81 20.58
CA ASP A 166 -12.91 22.30 21.19
C ASP A 166 -13.82 23.46 21.67
N GLU A 167 -14.99 23.10 22.19
CA GLU A 167 -15.98 24.04 22.69
C GLU A 167 -15.44 24.93 23.83
N ASP A 168 -14.42 24.44 24.55
CA ASP A 168 -13.72 25.14 25.62
C ASP A 168 -12.53 25.97 25.15
N GLY A 169 -12.23 25.94 23.84
CA GLY A 169 -11.14 26.70 23.22
C GLY A 169 -9.77 26.05 23.30
N HIS A 170 -9.64 24.77 23.76
CA HIS A 170 -8.38 24.03 23.80
C HIS A 170 -7.98 23.56 22.40
N ALA A 171 -6.69 23.63 22.13
CA ALA A 171 -6.12 23.16 20.88
C ALA A 171 -6.22 21.64 20.76
N ARG A 172 -6.75 21.16 19.62
CA ARG A 172 -6.91 19.74 19.30
C ARG A 172 -6.12 19.37 18.07
N ILE A 173 -5.61 18.13 18.04
CA ILE A 173 -5.00 17.56 16.85
C ILE A 173 -6.08 17.44 15.76
N ALA A 174 -5.80 17.95 14.54
CA ALA A 174 -6.71 17.84 13.41
C ALA A 174 -6.95 16.36 13.05
N ARG A 175 -8.18 16.04 12.62
CA ARG A 175 -8.55 14.68 12.18
C ARG A 175 -8.07 14.44 10.76
N SER A 176 -6.75 14.36 10.59
CA SER A 176 -6.11 14.13 9.30
C SER A 176 -4.76 13.42 9.49
N HIS A 177 -4.25 12.80 8.44
CA HIS A 177 -2.90 12.21 8.45
C HIS A 177 -1.83 13.26 8.73
N GLU A 178 -1.97 14.47 8.20
CA GLU A 178 -1.09 15.59 8.51
C GLU A 178 -1.12 15.92 10.00
N GLY A 179 -2.33 16.03 10.59
CA GLY A 179 -2.50 16.40 12.00
C GLY A 179 -1.83 15.42 12.96
N VAL A 180 -2.07 14.12 12.78
CA VAL A 180 -1.47 13.07 13.63
C VAL A 180 0.03 12.96 13.40
N MET A 181 0.50 13.07 12.16
CA MET A 181 1.94 13.05 11.85
C MET A 181 2.66 14.24 12.47
N LYS A 182 2.06 15.43 12.41
CA LYS A 182 2.60 16.65 13.04
C LYS A 182 2.74 16.50 14.55
N ALA A 183 1.73 15.94 15.21
CA ALA A 183 1.77 15.65 16.64
C ALA A 183 2.87 14.65 17.01
N ALA A 184 2.97 13.55 16.27
CA ALA A 184 4.03 12.55 16.45
C ALA A 184 5.42 13.14 16.24
N MET A 185 5.60 13.92 15.18
CA MET A 185 6.87 14.60 14.90
C MET A 185 7.27 15.59 15.99
N GLN A 186 6.33 16.28 16.59
CA GLN A 186 6.61 17.20 17.72
C GLN A 186 7.23 16.44 18.91
N LEU A 187 6.68 15.28 19.26
CA LEU A 187 7.21 14.43 20.34
C LEU A 187 8.62 13.92 19.99
N ILE A 188 8.80 13.39 18.80
CA ILE A 188 10.06 12.84 18.30
C ILE A 188 11.17 13.91 18.26
N VAL A 189 10.88 15.08 17.69
CA VAL A 189 11.87 16.16 17.57
C VAL A 189 12.25 16.72 18.93
N ASN A 190 11.34 16.80 19.88
CA ASN A 190 11.64 17.22 21.25
C ASN A 190 12.61 16.23 21.94
N ASP A 191 12.35 14.92 21.86
CA ASP A 191 13.24 13.90 22.40
C ASP A 191 14.62 13.92 21.71
N LEU A 192 14.66 14.02 20.36
CA LEU A 192 15.90 14.08 19.62
C LEU A 192 16.73 15.31 19.99
N ALA A 193 16.12 16.47 20.17
CA ALA A 193 16.80 17.68 20.59
C ALA A 193 17.41 17.53 22.00
N GLU A 194 16.69 16.90 22.94
CA GLU A 194 17.20 16.60 24.29
C GLU A 194 18.38 15.65 24.25
N ARG A 195 18.29 14.57 23.45
CA ARG A 195 19.38 13.60 23.28
C ARG A 195 20.63 14.23 22.69
N ARG A 196 20.46 15.09 21.66
CA ARG A 196 21.57 15.78 20.99
C ARG A 196 22.24 16.83 21.88
N ARG A 197 21.56 17.41 22.85
CA ARG A 197 22.22 18.24 23.85
C ARG A 197 23.32 17.48 24.63
N ARG A 198 23.08 16.17 24.86
CA ARG A 198 24.03 15.28 25.54
C ARG A 198 24.98 14.59 24.56
N ARG A 199 24.56 14.35 23.33
CA ARG A 199 25.28 13.62 22.27
C ARG A 199 25.14 14.31 20.91
N PRO A 200 25.86 15.40 20.67
CA PRO A 200 25.68 16.23 19.45
C PRO A 200 25.86 15.49 18.13
N ALA A 201 26.65 14.40 18.12
CA ALA A 201 26.92 13.59 16.93
C ALA A 201 25.89 12.44 16.73
N LEU A 202 24.83 12.37 17.53
CA LEU A 202 23.81 11.33 17.38
C LEU A 202 23.13 11.42 16.00
N ALA A 203 23.24 10.36 15.20
CA ALA A 203 22.49 10.21 13.98
C ALA A 203 21.04 9.79 14.28
N ALA A 204 20.09 10.18 13.45
CA ALA A 204 18.68 9.87 13.68
C ALA A 204 17.94 9.48 12.38
N ILE A 205 17.29 8.33 12.41
CA ILE A 205 16.40 7.81 11.36
C ILE A 205 14.98 7.78 11.91
N LEU A 206 14.00 8.17 11.07
CA LEU A 206 12.59 7.92 11.32
C LEU A 206 12.10 6.86 10.35
N MET A 207 11.55 5.78 10.85
CA MET A 207 10.71 4.84 10.10
C MET A 207 9.26 5.30 10.17
N ALA A 208 8.59 5.42 9.03
CA ALA A 208 7.17 5.79 8.99
C ALA A 208 6.46 5.10 7.82
N HIS A 209 5.20 4.73 8.04
CA HIS A 209 4.35 4.17 7.01
C HIS A 209 3.24 5.18 6.69
N ALA A 210 3.45 6.00 5.65
CA ALA A 210 2.58 7.12 5.31
C ALA A 210 2.75 7.55 3.85
N PHE A 211 1.71 8.14 3.27
CA PHE A 211 1.82 8.81 1.98
C PHE A 211 2.32 10.25 2.15
N VAL A 212 3.54 10.52 1.71
CA VAL A 212 4.15 11.86 1.74
C VAL A 212 3.94 12.54 0.38
N SER A 213 3.46 13.78 0.39
CA SER A 213 3.17 14.54 -0.84
C SER A 213 4.41 14.71 -1.71
N GLY A 214 4.22 14.69 -3.04
CA GLY A 214 5.31 14.72 -4.03
C GLY A 214 5.79 13.33 -4.46
N ALA A 215 5.33 12.26 -3.82
CA ALA A 215 5.53 10.87 -4.25
C ALA A 215 4.41 10.40 -5.21
N GLN A 216 4.67 9.34 -5.96
CA GLN A 216 3.73 8.75 -6.91
C GLN A 216 3.20 7.42 -6.38
N SER A 217 1.88 7.30 -6.29
CA SER A 217 1.18 6.05 -5.96
C SER A 217 1.04 5.13 -7.18
N CYS A 218 0.69 3.86 -6.92
CA CYS A 218 0.25 2.89 -7.93
C CYS A 218 -1.06 2.21 -7.48
N ASP A 219 -1.65 1.36 -8.35
CA ASP A 219 -2.98 0.78 -8.10
C ASP A 219 -2.99 -0.31 -7.02
N SER A 220 -1.83 -0.69 -6.50
CA SER A 220 -1.69 -1.76 -5.49
C SER A 220 -1.75 -1.27 -4.05
N GLU A 221 -1.59 0.05 -3.80
CA GLU A 221 -1.71 0.63 -2.48
C GLU A 221 -3.18 0.73 -2.03
N ARG A 222 -3.39 0.61 -0.73
CA ARG A 222 -4.70 0.80 -0.14
C ARG A 222 -5.00 2.29 0.00
N ASN A 223 -6.19 2.70 -0.40
CA ASN A 223 -6.65 4.08 -0.16
C ASN A 223 -6.81 4.33 1.35
N ILE A 224 -6.08 5.32 1.87
CA ILE A 224 -6.08 5.73 3.28
C ILE A 224 -6.74 7.10 3.50
N SER A 225 -7.42 7.66 2.49
CA SER A 225 -8.05 9.00 2.59
C SER A 225 -8.98 9.15 3.79
N VAL A 226 -8.76 10.19 4.57
CA VAL A 226 -9.64 10.64 5.64
C VAL A 226 -10.08 12.08 5.31
N GLY A 227 -11.39 12.30 5.14
CA GLY A 227 -11.91 13.61 4.75
C GLY A 227 -11.48 14.07 3.34
N GLY A 228 -11.06 13.13 2.47
CA GLY A 228 -10.59 13.42 1.11
C GLY A 228 -9.11 13.77 0.99
N VAL A 229 -8.35 13.74 2.08
CA VAL A 229 -6.90 13.97 2.11
C VAL A 229 -6.21 12.73 2.67
N ASP A 230 -5.23 12.21 1.94
CA ASP A 230 -4.48 11.01 2.29
C ASP A 230 -2.98 11.25 2.49
N SER A 231 -2.48 12.44 2.15
CA SER A 231 -1.06 12.73 2.15
C SER A 231 -0.60 13.63 3.30
N VAL A 232 0.63 13.39 3.74
CA VAL A 232 1.37 14.23 4.67
C VAL A 232 2.25 15.18 3.87
N PRO A 233 2.21 16.49 4.10
CA PRO A 233 3.08 17.43 3.41
C PRO A 233 4.57 17.13 3.63
N ALA A 234 5.35 17.04 2.55
CA ALA A 234 6.80 16.80 2.64
C ALA A 234 7.52 17.89 3.48
N ALA A 235 7.02 19.13 3.43
CA ALA A 235 7.53 20.25 4.21
C ALA A 235 7.46 20.02 5.73
N LEU A 236 6.59 19.13 6.21
CA LEU A 236 6.50 18.77 7.64
C LEU A 236 7.82 18.22 8.19
N PHE A 237 8.64 17.61 7.35
CA PHE A 237 9.93 17.01 7.75
C PHE A 237 11.12 17.96 7.59
N SER A 238 10.89 19.17 7.04
CA SER A 238 11.95 20.16 6.89
C SER A 238 12.53 20.57 8.24
N ASN A 239 13.84 20.68 8.32
CA ASN A 239 14.57 21.10 9.54
C ASN A 239 14.14 20.33 10.80
N SER A 240 13.75 19.08 10.67
CA SER A 240 13.32 18.22 11.79
C SER A 240 14.49 17.70 12.65
N GLY A 241 15.70 17.85 12.14
CA GLY A 241 16.90 17.29 12.80
C GLY A 241 17.16 15.82 12.46
N LEU A 242 16.26 15.14 11.76
CA LEU A 242 16.47 13.78 11.26
C LEU A 242 17.53 13.77 10.16
N ASP A 243 18.21 12.64 9.98
CA ASP A 243 19.17 12.42 8.90
C ASP A 243 18.52 11.65 7.74
N TYR A 244 17.58 10.72 8.03
CA TYR A 244 16.88 9.92 7.02
C TYR A 244 15.44 9.60 7.42
N LEU A 245 14.54 9.56 6.41
CA LEU A 245 13.18 9.02 6.52
C LEU A 245 13.10 7.70 5.75
N ALA A 246 12.94 6.61 6.48
CA ALA A 246 12.67 5.28 5.94
C ALA A 246 11.16 5.11 5.77
N LEU A 247 10.65 5.35 4.55
CA LEU A 247 9.21 5.38 4.26
C LEU A 247 8.72 4.05 3.70
N GLY A 248 7.57 3.58 4.17
CA GLY A 248 6.73 2.54 3.61
C GLY A 248 5.37 3.07 3.17
N HIS A 249 4.52 2.23 2.60
CA HIS A 249 3.20 2.45 2.04
C HIS A 249 3.18 2.51 0.51
N LEU A 250 4.14 3.16 -0.14
CA LEU A 250 4.20 3.21 -1.59
C LEU A 250 5.08 2.09 -2.12
N HIS A 251 4.49 1.24 -2.96
CA HIS A 251 5.14 0.04 -3.48
C HIS A 251 6.20 0.34 -4.55
N ARG A 252 6.14 1.51 -5.19
CA ARG A 252 7.14 1.93 -6.16
C ARG A 252 8.34 2.57 -5.45
N PRO A 253 9.58 2.02 -5.64
CA PRO A 253 10.79 2.63 -5.08
C PRO A 253 11.00 4.05 -5.63
N GLN A 254 11.11 5.02 -4.74
CA GLN A 254 11.28 6.43 -5.14
C GLN A 254 11.83 7.30 -4.02
N SER A 255 12.53 8.37 -4.39
CA SER A 255 12.94 9.42 -3.45
C SER A 255 11.85 10.47 -3.31
N VAL A 256 11.73 11.05 -2.14
CA VAL A 256 10.89 12.22 -1.88
C VAL A 256 11.77 13.41 -1.59
N THR A 257 11.54 14.53 -2.29
CA THR A 257 12.28 15.75 -2.04
C THR A 257 11.70 16.48 -0.83
N ILE A 258 12.51 16.59 0.22
CA ILE A 258 12.20 17.45 1.37
C ILE A 258 12.98 18.75 1.17
N ALA A 259 12.29 19.84 0.90
CA ALA A 259 12.93 21.13 0.75
C ALA A 259 13.47 21.62 2.10
N GLN A 260 14.66 22.18 2.10
CA GLN A 260 15.14 22.92 3.26
C GLN A 260 14.34 24.22 3.35
N SER A 261 13.75 24.49 4.49
CA SER A 261 12.99 25.71 4.76
C SER A 261 13.89 26.74 5.42
N ASP A 262 13.64 28.03 5.19
CA ASP A 262 14.26 29.07 5.99
C ASP A 262 13.86 28.91 7.46
N SER A 263 14.76 29.26 8.39
CA SER A 263 14.59 28.98 9.82
C SER A 263 13.28 29.51 10.41
N ASP A 264 12.72 30.57 9.83
CA ASP A 264 11.50 31.23 10.31
C ASP A 264 10.21 30.57 9.80
N GLU A 265 10.30 29.78 8.70
CA GLU A 265 9.17 29.05 8.11
C GLU A 265 9.11 27.57 8.54
N SER A 266 10.20 27.05 9.09
CA SER A 266 10.26 25.65 9.52
C SER A 266 9.57 25.43 10.85
N ILE A 267 8.77 24.36 10.91
CA ILE A 267 8.06 23.96 12.13
C ILE A 267 9.03 23.62 13.29
N PHE A 268 10.18 23.02 12.99
CA PHE A 268 11.01 22.39 14.01
C PHE A 268 12.34 23.09 14.27
N HIS A 269 12.72 24.09 13.50
CA HIS A 269 13.91 24.95 13.71
C HIS A 269 15.22 24.18 13.98
N GLN A 270 15.34 22.92 13.52
CA GLN A 270 16.55 22.13 13.61
C GLN A 270 17.43 22.36 12.38
N SER A 271 18.72 22.09 12.48
CA SER A 271 19.69 22.38 11.42
C SER A 271 19.72 21.35 10.28
N ARG A 272 19.04 20.20 10.44
CA ARG A 272 19.09 19.08 9.49
C ARG A 272 17.74 18.83 8.86
N THR A 273 17.75 18.69 7.53
CA THR A 273 16.62 18.21 6.74
C THR A 273 16.97 16.81 6.22
N PRO A 274 16.12 15.80 6.45
CA PRO A 274 16.44 14.43 6.10
C PRO A 274 16.40 14.17 4.60
N GLN A 275 17.17 13.16 4.16
CA GLN A 275 16.87 12.48 2.90
C GLN A 275 15.69 11.55 3.14
N ALA A 276 14.73 11.48 2.19
CA ALA A 276 13.53 10.67 2.31
C ALA A 276 13.38 9.73 1.12
N ARG A 277 13.02 8.47 1.41
CA ARG A 277 12.86 7.49 0.35
C ARG A 277 11.86 6.40 0.74
N TYR A 278 11.06 5.97 -0.23
CA TYR A 278 10.35 4.71 -0.23
C TYR A 278 11.27 3.62 -0.77
N SER A 279 11.46 2.54 -0.02
CA SER A 279 12.17 1.35 -0.51
C SER A 279 11.38 0.64 -1.60
N GLY A 280 10.06 0.76 -1.55
CA GLY A 280 9.11 -0.02 -2.31
C GLY A 280 8.90 -1.41 -1.70
N SER A 281 7.91 -2.14 -2.23
CA SER A 281 7.64 -3.53 -1.86
C SER A 281 8.69 -4.49 -2.41
N LEU A 282 8.81 -5.69 -1.83
CA LEU A 282 9.74 -6.73 -2.30
C LEU A 282 9.30 -7.38 -3.62
N LEU A 283 7.99 -7.41 -3.90
CA LEU A 283 7.40 -7.91 -5.14
C LEU A 283 6.53 -6.86 -5.78
N ALA A 284 6.27 -7.00 -7.08
CA ALA A 284 5.26 -6.21 -7.75
C ALA A 284 3.85 -6.75 -7.46
N TYR A 285 2.90 -5.86 -7.24
CA TYR A 285 1.53 -6.19 -6.85
C TYR A 285 0.47 -5.60 -7.78
N SER A 286 0.89 -4.87 -8.81
CA SER A 286 0.01 -4.28 -9.82
C SER A 286 0.72 -4.14 -11.16
N PHE A 287 -0.03 -4.29 -12.25
CA PHE A 287 0.48 -3.98 -13.58
C PHE A 287 0.85 -2.49 -13.77
N SER A 288 0.33 -1.59 -12.94
CA SER A 288 0.77 -0.19 -12.94
C SER A 288 2.23 -0.01 -12.50
N GLU A 289 2.83 -1.04 -11.89
CA GLU A 289 4.25 -1.07 -11.51
C GLU A 289 5.16 -1.62 -12.62
N SER A 290 4.59 -2.17 -13.71
CA SER A 290 5.35 -2.68 -14.84
C SER A 290 6.24 -1.61 -15.47
N ARG A 291 7.37 -2.03 -16.04
CA ARG A 291 8.31 -1.17 -16.78
C ARG A 291 8.31 -1.54 -18.26
N THR A 292 8.59 -0.56 -19.10
CA THR A 292 8.72 -0.77 -20.54
C THR A 292 10.12 -0.30 -20.99
N PRO A 293 10.99 -1.21 -21.46
CA PRO A 293 10.79 -2.68 -21.52
C PRO A 293 10.71 -3.31 -20.12
N PRO A 294 10.11 -4.51 -19.99
CA PRO A 294 10.10 -5.28 -18.75
C PRO A 294 11.51 -5.52 -18.22
N VAL A 295 11.68 -5.48 -16.90
CA VAL A 295 12.97 -5.72 -16.24
C VAL A 295 12.82 -6.81 -15.19
N GLU A 296 13.87 -7.59 -14.98
CA GLU A 296 13.93 -8.61 -13.95
C GLU A 296 13.66 -7.98 -12.57
N GLY A 297 12.91 -8.68 -11.71
CA GLY A 297 12.51 -8.17 -10.38
C GLY A 297 11.53 -6.99 -10.42
N ASN A 298 10.95 -6.68 -11.59
CA ASN A 298 9.98 -5.60 -11.78
C ASN A 298 10.45 -4.23 -11.25
N GLY A 299 11.77 -4.03 -11.11
CA GLY A 299 12.40 -2.82 -10.57
C GLY A 299 12.11 -2.58 -9.09
N LYS A 300 11.87 -3.64 -8.35
CA LYS A 300 11.74 -3.62 -6.88
C LYS A 300 13.11 -3.49 -6.22
N SER A 301 13.17 -2.81 -5.08
CA SER A 301 14.45 -2.56 -4.43
C SER A 301 14.34 -2.49 -2.90
N VAL A 302 15.51 -2.61 -2.27
CA VAL A 302 15.76 -2.22 -0.88
C VAL A 302 16.83 -1.12 -0.85
N VAL A 303 16.99 -0.46 0.28
CA VAL A 303 17.93 0.64 0.43
C VAL A 303 18.98 0.32 1.48
N LEU A 304 20.24 0.45 1.13
CA LEU A 304 21.39 0.37 2.05
C LEU A 304 21.88 1.78 2.37
N LEU A 305 22.07 2.05 3.66
CA LEU A 305 22.51 3.33 4.20
C LEU A 305 23.77 3.11 5.04
N ASP A 306 24.80 3.90 4.80
CA ASP A 306 25.96 3.96 5.66
C ASP A 306 25.87 5.21 6.58
N VAL A 307 25.89 4.99 7.90
CA VAL A 307 25.76 6.05 8.91
C VAL A 307 27.10 6.29 9.63
N TYR A 308 27.55 7.55 9.63
CA TYR A 308 28.84 7.99 10.17
C TYR A 308 28.65 9.09 11.23
N ALA A 309 27.93 8.81 12.29
CA ALA A 309 27.56 9.80 13.31
C ALA A 309 28.79 10.50 13.96
N ALA A 310 29.82 9.72 14.29
CA ALA A 310 31.04 10.28 14.92
C ALA A 310 31.87 11.16 13.98
N SER A 311 31.75 10.95 12.67
CA SER A 311 32.46 11.68 11.62
C SER A 311 31.65 12.82 11.04
N ALA A 312 30.38 13.00 11.45
CA ALA A 312 29.51 14.05 10.94
C ALA A 312 30.12 15.45 11.23
N PRO A 313 30.05 16.37 10.27
CA PRO A 313 30.51 17.73 10.47
C PRO A 313 29.81 18.37 11.68
N LYS A 314 30.59 18.98 12.57
CA LYS A 314 30.06 19.66 13.77
C LYS A 314 29.12 20.84 13.45
N THR A 315 29.04 21.23 12.19
CA THR A 315 28.27 22.37 11.67
C THR A 315 27.11 21.92 10.78
N GLY A 316 26.15 21.15 11.35
CA GLY A 316 24.87 20.89 10.71
C GLY A 316 24.84 19.92 9.51
N GLY A 317 25.93 19.23 9.19
CA GLY A 317 25.95 18.23 8.11
C GLY A 317 25.20 16.95 8.49
N ASN A 318 24.60 16.30 7.47
CA ASN A 318 23.93 15.01 7.59
C ASN A 318 24.94 13.91 7.99
N ALA A 319 24.54 12.98 8.84
CA ALA A 319 25.35 11.83 9.27
C ALA A 319 25.36 10.68 8.24
N LEU A 320 24.65 10.82 7.14
CA LEU A 320 24.59 9.80 6.08
C LEU A 320 25.85 9.84 5.20
N GLY A 321 26.37 8.64 4.94
CA GLY A 321 27.30 8.38 3.85
C GLY A 321 26.55 7.98 2.58
N ASP A 322 26.97 6.86 1.98
CA ASP A 322 26.38 6.37 0.76
C ASP A 322 24.95 5.84 1.01
N VAL A 323 24.05 6.21 0.10
CA VAL A 323 22.70 5.66 0.02
C VAL A 323 22.60 4.86 -1.28
N ARG A 324 22.58 3.53 -1.16
CA ARG A 324 22.56 2.61 -2.30
C ARG A 324 21.20 1.95 -2.42
N VAL A 325 20.71 1.88 -3.65
CA VAL A 325 19.52 1.10 -4.01
C VAL A 325 19.98 -0.23 -4.56
N VAL A 326 19.44 -1.32 -4.02
CA VAL A 326 19.77 -2.69 -4.42
C VAL A 326 18.51 -3.36 -4.95
N ASP A 327 18.56 -3.84 -6.19
CA ASP A 327 17.43 -4.50 -6.82
C ASP A 327 17.13 -5.85 -6.16
N VAL A 328 15.84 -6.13 -5.95
CA VAL A 328 15.37 -7.38 -5.33
C VAL A 328 15.42 -8.53 -6.33
N VAL A 329 15.89 -9.68 -5.88
CA VAL A 329 15.86 -10.93 -6.65
C VAL A 329 14.81 -11.87 -6.04
N SER A 330 13.59 -11.78 -6.54
CA SER A 330 12.45 -12.61 -6.07
C SER A 330 12.20 -13.84 -6.93
N GLY A 331 12.72 -13.86 -8.17
CA GLY A 331 12.36 -14.85 -9.20
C GLY A 331 10.91 -14.71 -9.68
N GLU A 332 10.25 -13.58 -9.38
CA GLU A 332 8.96 -13.22 -9.93
C GLU A 332 9.09 -12.95 -11.43
N PRO A 333 8.20 -13.49 -12.29
CA PRO A 333 8.19 -13.15 -13.71
C PRO A 333 8.04 -11.64 -13.94
N ALA A 334 8.60 -11.15 -15.04
CA ALA A 334 8.46 -9.74 -15.40
C ALA A 334 6.98 -9.40 -15.68
N PHE A 335 6.59 -8.18 -15.37
CA PHE A 335 5.25 -7.67 -15.66
C PHE A 335 5.24 -6.92 -16.98
N ALA A 336 4.33 -7.28 -17.88
CA ALA A 336 4.13 -6.58 -19.12
C ALA A 336 2.68 -6.17 -19.34
N GLN A 337 2.45 -4.94 -19.75
CA GLN A 337 1.18 -4.49 -20.30
C GLN A 337 1.31 -4.44 -21.81
N ILE A 338 0.51 -5.24 -22.53
CA ILE A 338 0.56 -5.34 -23.96
C ILE A 338 -0.78 -4.97 -24.59
N GLU A 339 -0.72 -4.29 -25.72
CA GLU A 339 -1.89 -3.79 -26.41
C GLU A 339 -1.72 -3.96 -27.93
N GLY A 340 -2.78 -4.42 -28.60
CA GLY A 340 -2.76 -4.59 -30.03
C GLY A 340 -4.02 -5.23 -30.61
N ASP A 341 -4.03 -5.36 -31.95
CA ASP A 341 -4.99 -6.23 -32.62
C ASP A 341 -4.72 -7.71 -32.33
N LEU A 342 -5.68 -8.57 -32.66
CA LEU A 342 -5.60 -10.00 -32.35
C LEU A 342 -4.36 -10.68 -32.97
N ASP A 343 -3.98 -10.30 -34.19
CA ASP A 343 -2.86 -10.90 -34.90
C ASP A 343 -1.52 -10.54 -34.24
N LYS A 344 -1.38 -9.29 -33.79
CA LYS A 344 -0.21 -8.86 -33.01
C LYS A 344 -0.14 -9.57 -31.66
N VAL A 345 -1.26 -9.64 -30.95
CA VAL A 345 -1.34 -10.28 -29.62
C VAL A 345 -1.02 -11.77 -29.72
N LEU A 346 -1.53 -12.49 -30.72
CA LEU A 346 -1.28 -13.93 -30.87
C LEU A 346 0.03 -14.26 -31.60
N GLY A 347 0.68 -13.27 -32.21
CA GLY A 347 1.93 -13.38 -32.95
C GLY A 347 3.11 -12.74 -32.22
N PRO A 348 3.66 -11.61 -32.72
CA PRO A 348 4.94 -11.07 -32.24
C PRO A 348 4.95 -10.66 -30.76
N LEU A 349 3.81 -10.23 -30.19
CA LEU A 349 3.74 -9.94 -28.77
C LEU A 349 3.82 -11.21 -27.92
N ALA A 350 3.19 -12.31 -28.36
CA ALA A 350 3.30 -13.58 -27.67
C ALA A 350 4.71 -14.18 -27.75
N ASP A 351 5.42 -13.98 -28.85
CA ASP A 351 6.81 -14.41 -28.99
C ASP A 351 7.77 -13.61 -28.08
N ALA A 352 7.43 -12.35 -27.76
CA ALA A 352 8.24 -11.48 -26.90
C ALA A 352 7.94 -11.62 -25.41
N TYR A 353 6.67 -11.87 -25.03
CA TYR A 353 6.17 -11.78 -23.65
C TYR A 353 5.42 -13.04 -23.19
N GLY A 354 5.57 -14.17 -23.89
CA GLY A 354 4.79 -15.39 -23.63
C GLY A 354 5.00 -15.98 -22.23
N ASP A 355 6.17 -15.79 -21.66
CA ASP A 355 6.57 -16.30 -20.33
C ASP A 355 6.37 -15.29 -19.19
N ASP A 356 6.09 -14.03 -19.54
CA ASP A 356 5.86 -12.96 -18.56
C ASP A 356 4.44 -12.99 -17.97
N TRP A 357 4.26 -12.33 -16.87
CA TRP A 357 2.92 -12.01 -16.37
C TRP A 357 2.35 -10.82 -17.15
N VAL A 358 1.29 -11.09 -17.90
CA VAL A 358 0.78 -10.09 -18.84
C VAL A 358 -0.64 -9.63 -18.54
N SER A 359 -0.84 -8.32 -18.68
CA SER A 359 -2.15 -7.69 -18.88
C SER A 359 -2.31 -7.39 -20.36
N ILE A 360 -3.29 -8.00 -20.99
CA ILE A 360 -3.50 -7.96 -22.45
C ILE A 360 -4.72 -7.13 -22.78
N THR A 361 -4.54 -6.07 -23.57
CA THR A 361 -5.62 -5.32 -24.20
C THR A 361 -5.70 -5.67 -25.68
N VAL A 362 -6.81 -6.26 -26.10
CA VAL A 362 -7.03 -6.70 -27.50
C VAL A 362 -8.06 -5.82 -28.15
N HIS A 363 -7.68 -5.12 -29.22
CA HIS A 363 -8.61 -4.36 -30.07
C HIS A 363 -9.32 -5.29 -31.07
N LEU A 364 -10.63 -5.31 -31.02
CA LEU A 364 -11.47 -6.20 -31.79
C LEU A 364 -12.51 -5.41 -32.58
N GLN A 365 -12.76 -5.83 -33.82
CA GLN A 365 -13.93 -5.39 -34.61
C GLN A 365 -15.15 -6.25 -34.30
N GLU A 366 -14.94 -7.56 -34.17
CA GLU A 366 -15.95 -8.57 -33.83
C GLU A 366 -15.38 -9.53 -32.78
N TYR A 367 -16.23 -10.16 -31.96
CA TYR A 367 -15.77 -11.14 -30.95
C TYR A 367 -15.36 -12.46 -31.61
N PRO A 368 -14.09 -12.83 -31.64
CA PRO A 368 -13.66 -14.08 -32.25
C PRO A 368 -14.02 -15.25 -31.35
N HIS A 369 -14.51 -16.33 -31.94
CA HIS A 369 -14.79 -17.56 -31.18
C HIS A 369 -13.54 -18.08 -30.47
N GLY A 370 -13.66 -18.35 -29.18
CA GLY A 370 -12.57 -18.89 -28.36
C GLY A 370 -11.42 -17.92 -28.10
N LEU A 371 -11.68 -16.60 -28.02
CA LEU A 371 -10.65 -15.57 -27.79
C LEU A 371 -9.72 -15.92 -26.59
N TYR A 372 -10.31 -16.18 -25.43
CA TYR A 372 -9.53 -16.48 -24.23
C TYR A 372 -8.69 -17.75 -24.35
N GLN A 373 -9.23 -18.79 -24.98
CA GLN A 373 -8.52 -20.05 -25.24
C GLN A 373 -7.31 -19.83 -26.17
N LYS A 374 -7.46 -18.97 -27.20
CA LYS A 374 -6.36 -18.62 -28.10
C LYS A 374 -5.26 -17.84 -27.39
N ILE A 375 -5.63 -16.92 -26.49
CA ILE A 375 -4.68 -16.18 -25.67
C ILE A 375 -3.96 -17.13 -24.72
N ASP A 376 -4.70 -17.99 -23.98
CA ASP A 376 -4.13 -18.93 -23.02
C ASP A 376 -3.20 -19.97 -23.65
N ALA A 377 -3.38 -20.26 -24.94
CA ALA A 377 -2.48 -21.14 -25.69
C ALA A 377 -1.15 -20.48 -26.07
N ARG A 378 -1.04 -19.15 -25.99
CA ARG A 378 0.15 -18.39 -26.39
C ARG A 378 0.90 -17.77 -25.21
N TYR A 379 0.22 -17.54 -24.08
CA TYR A 379 0.76 -16.92 -22.90
C TYR A 379 0.61 -17.86 -21.71
N ALA A 380 1.70 -18.17 -21.04
CA ALA A 380 1.69 -19.02 -19.85
C ALA A 380 0.91 -18.33 -18.70
N HIS A 381 0.96 -17.00 -18.65
CA HIS A 381 0.44 -16.22 -17.54
C HIS A 381 -0.30 -14.94 -18.00
N ALA A 382 -1.35 -15.10 -18.84
CA ALA A 382 -2.25 -14.00 -19.17
C ALA A 382 -3.19 -13.71 -18.00
N LEU A 383 -2.77 -12.85 -17.07
CA LEU A 383 -3.49 -12.59 -15.82
C LEU A 383 -4.67 -11.63 -16.00
N GLU A 384 -4.61 -10.77 -17.01
CA GLU A 384 -5.71 -9.90 -17.43
C GLU A 384 -5.93 -9.98 -18.94
N LYS A 385 -7.19 -10.03 -19.35
CA LYS A 385 -7.60 -10.14 -20.75
C LYS A 385 -8.75 -9.16 -21.00
N ASN A 386 -8.42 -8.02 -21.62
CA ASN A 386 -9.31 -6.88 -21.78
C ASN A 386 -9.67 -6.71 -23.26
N PRO A 387 -10.77 -7.30 -23.76
CA PRO A 387 -11.23 -7.04 -25.13
C PRO A 387 -11.84 -5.64 -25.24
N VAL A 388 -11.31 -4.83 -26.14
CA VAL A 388 -11.79 -3.50 -26.46
C VAL A 388 -12.39 -3.53 -27.86
N TYR A 389 -13.64 -3.08 -27.98
CA TYR A 389 -14.29 -3.01 -29.27
C TYR A 389 -14.16 -1.60 -29.88
N ASP A 390 -13.57 -1.52 -31.05
CA ASP A 390 -13.53 -0.27 -31.82
C ASP A 390 -14.96 0.10 -32.27
N ARG A 391 -15.62 0.94 -31.48
CA ARG A 391 -16.94 1.50 -31.83
C ARG A 391 -16.79 2.52 -32.96
N ARG A 392 -16.35 2.09 -34.13
CA ARG A 392 -16.47 2.88 -35.37
C ARG A 392 -17.73 2.57 -36.16
N SER A 393 -18.67 1.79 -35.68
CA SER A 393 -20.00 1.80 -36.21
C SER A 393 -20.80 2.87 -35.47
N SER A 394 -20.98 4.02 -36.10
CA SER A 394 -22.12 4.89 -35.82
C SER A 394 -23.34 3.98 -35.67
N VAL A 395 -23.94 3.93 -34.48
CA VAL A 395 -25.26 3.29 -34.32
C VAL A 395 -26.15 3.90 -35.39
N PRO A 396 -26.60 3.14 -36.40
CA PRO A 396 -27.51 3.72 -37.39
C PRO A 396 -28.72 4.22 -36.61
N ALA A 397 -29.10 5.47 -36.85
CA ALA A 397 -30.26 6.07 -36.19
C ALA A 397 -31.52 5.18 -36.28
N HIS A 398 -31.55 4.29 -37.28
CA HIS A 398 -32.58 3.28 -37.48
C HIS A 398 -32.60 2.20 -36.37
N ALA A 399 -31.47 1.73 -35.84
CA ALA A 399 -31.45 0.70 -34.79
C ALA A 399 -32.06 1.21 -33.47
N MET A 400 -31.83 2.47 -33.14
CA MET A 400 -32.46 3.13 -31.99
C MET A 400 -33.96 3.41 -32.23
N ALA A 401 -34.36 3.64 -33.46
CA ALA A 401 -35.76 3.81 -33.82
C ALA A 401 -36.53 2.47 -33.76
N ASP A 402 -35.92 1.38 -34.23
CA ASP A 402 -36.48 0.03 -34.17
C ASP A 402 -36.66 -0.46 -32.72
N MET A 403 -35.71 -0.17 -31.84
CA MET A 403 -35.83 -0.48 -30.38
C MET A 403 -36.93 0.34 -29.69
N ARG A 404 -37.21 1.58 -30.16
CA ARG A 404 -38.28 2.42 -29.61
C ARG A 404 -39.66 2.03 -30.15
N SER A 405 -39.72 1.33 -31.28
CA SER A 405 -40.95 0.82 -31.92
C SER A 405 -41.29 -0.62 -31.55
N ALA A 406 -40.47 -1.28 -30.75
CA ALA A 406 -40.69 -2.64 -30.28
C ALA A 406 -42.01 -2.72 -29.47
N VAL A 407 -42.84 -3.68 -29.83
CA VAL A 407 -44.18 -3.87 -29.24
C VAL A 407 -44.13 -4.78 -28.02
N ASP A 408 -43.14 -5.68 -27.96
CA ASP A 408 -42.92 -6.60 -26.83
C ASP A 408 -41.42 -6.82 -26.51
N GLU A 409 -41.14 -7.53 -25.38
CA GLU A 409 -39.79 -7.79 -24.96
C GLU A 409 -38.97 -8.66 -25.94
N MET A 410 -39.66 -9.52 -26.70
CA MET A 410 -38.99 -10.35 -27.72
C MET A 410 -38.53 -9.52 -28.91
N ASP A 411 -39.26 -8.48 -29.27
CA ASP A 411 -38.86 -7.53 -30.32
C ASP A 411 -37.64 -6.71 -29.88
N VAL A 412 -37.60 -6.29 -28.58
CA VAL A 412 -36.44 -5.60 -28.01
C VAL A 412 -35.21 -6.51 -28.04
N LEU A 413 -35.35 -7.77 -27.65
CA LEU A 413 -34.23 -8.73 -27.63
C LEU A 413 -33.80 -9.08 -29.07
N ALA A 414 -34.69 -9.24 -30.00
CA ALA A 414 -34.38 -9.47 -31.41
C ALA A 414 -33.64 -8.25 -32.01
N GLY A 415 -34.07 -7.03 -31.67
CA GLY A 415 -33.39 -5.80 -32.04
C GLY A 415 -32.01 -5.71 -31.46
N PHE A 416 -31.82 -6.14 -30.17
CA PHE A 416 -30.52 -6.18 -29.53
C PHE A 416 -29.55 -7.20 -30.16
N VAL A 417 -30.04 -8.40 -30.53
CA VAL A 417 -29.23 -9.41 -31.23
C VAL A 417 -28.83 -8.90 -32.61
N ARG A 418 -29.76 -8.31 -33.34
CA ARG A 418 -29.48 -7.70 -34.66
C ARG A 418 -28.41 -6.60 -34.53
N TYR A 419 -28.52 -5.77 -33.51
CA TYR A 419 -27.56 -4.70 -33.25
C TYR A 419 -26.18 -5.27 -32.85
N SER A 420 -26.15 -6.25 -31.93
CA SER A 420 -24.91 -6.77 -31.34
C SER A 420 -24.16 -7.70 -32.27
N LEU A 421 -24.86 -8.52 -33.05
CA LEU A 421 -24.29 -9.58 -33.89
C LEU A 421 -24.38 -9.26 -35.40
N GLY A 422 -25.01 -8.16 -35.80
CA GLY A 422 -25.16 -7.77 -37.23
C GLY A 422 -26.00 -8.72 -38.05
N ARG A 423 -26.80 -9.61 -37.43
CA ARG A 423 -27.65 -10.60 -38.10
C ARG A 423 -28.97 -10.80 -37.37
N GLU A 424 -29.96 -11.35 -38.08
CA GLU A 424 -31.24 -11.75 -37.47
C GLU A 424 -31.06 -12.88 -36.44
N VAL A 425 -31.98 -12.91 -35.47
CA VAL A 425 -32.07 -13.99 -34.46
C VAL A 425 -32.47 -15.28 -35.16
N ARG A 426 -31.73 -16.36 -34.93
CA ARG A 426 -32.04 -17.69 -35.43
C ARG A 426 -33.22 -18.30 -34.64
N ASP A 427 -33.88 -19.29 -35.20
CA ASP A 427 -35.02 -19.93 -34.55
C ASP A 427 -34.66 -20.62 -33.22
N ASP A 428 -33.49 -21.27 -33.16
CA ASP A 428 -32.93 -21.88 -31.95
C ASP A 428 -32.62 -20.85 -30.84
N GLU A 429 -32.07 -19.70 -31.22
CA GLU A 429 -31.80 -18.60 -30.30
C GLU A 429 -33.09 -17.92 -29.82
N ARG A 430 -34.09 -17.80 -30.70
CA ARG A 430 -35.39 -17.21 -30.36
C ARG A 430 -36.11 -18.01 -29.25
N GLU A 431 -35.97 -19.33 -29.27
CA GLU A 431 -36.56 -20.21 -28.26
C GLU A 431 -35.85 -20.04 -26.90
N VAL A 432 -34.51 -19.92 -26.89
CA VAL A 432 -33.72 -19.63 -25.68
C VAL A 432 -34.08 -18.27 -25.08
N LEU A 433 -34.18 -17.23 -25.93
CA LEU A 433 -34.60 -15.89 -25.50
C LEU A 433 -36.00 -15.88 -24.91
N ARG A 434 -36.96 -16.61 -25.51
CA ARG A 434 -38.32 -16.74 -25.00
C ARG A 434 -38.32 -17.38 -23.61
N THR A 435 -37.60 -18.48 -23.44
CA THR A 435 -37.45 -19.17 -22.14
C THR A 435 -36.90 -18.23 -21.09
N ALA A 436 -35.90 -17.42 -21.42
CA ALA A 436 -35.30 -16.45 -20.48
C ALA A 436 -36.31 -15.35 -20.09
N VAL A 437 -37.09 -14.82 -21.02
CA VAL A 437 -38.15 -13.83 -20.72
C VAL A 437 -39.21 -14.40 -19.81
N GLU A 438 -39.67 -15.64 -20.07
CA GLU A 438 -40.66 -16.33 -19.24
C GLU A 438 -40.15 -16.60 -17.83
N ALA A 439 -38.87 -16.97 -17.69
CA ALA A 439 -38.22 -17.17 -16.37
C ALA A 439 -38.15 -15.87 -15.57
N VAL A 440 -37.83 -14.74 -16.20
CA VAL A 440 -37.81 -13.42 -15.55
C VAL A 440 -39.22 -12.99 -15.13
N ARG A 441 -40.22 -13.21 -15.98
CA ARG A 441 -41.62 -12.90 -15.66
C ARG A 441 -42.16 -13.74 -14.48
N SER A 442 -41.84 -15.04 -14.45
CA SER A 442 -42.25 -15.91 -13.34
C SER A 442 -41.58 -15.54 -12.03
N ASN A 443 -40.29 -15.26 -12.01
CA ASN A 443 -39.57 -14.81 -10.82
C ASN A 443 -40.03 -13.42 -10.34
N GLY A 444 -40.36 -12.52 -11.26
CA GLY A 444 -40.91 -11.19 -10.95
C GLY A 444 -42.31 -11.28 -10.32
N ALA A 445 -43.13 -12.26 -10.73
CA ALA A 445 -44.46 -12.49 -10.16
C ALA A 445 -44.40 -13.06 -8.74
N GLU A 446 -43.41 -13.90 -8.41
CA GLU A 446 -43.20 -14.42 -7.05
C GLU A 446 -42.73 -13.32 -6.08
N HIS A 447 -41.88 -12.39 -6.51
CA HIS A 447 -41.49 -11.26 -5.69
C HIS A 447 -42.57 -10.20 -5.50
N ALA A 448 -43.44 -9.98 -6.45
CA ALA A 448 -44.59 -9.10 -6.30
C ALA A 448 -45.68 -9.67 -5.38
N GLY A 449 -45.84 -11.01 -5.35
CA GLY A 449 -46.79 -11.71 -4.45
C GLY A 449 -46.33 -11.72 -2.99
N SER A 450 -45.04 -11.65 -2.70
CA SER A 450 -44.50 -11.59 -1.35
C SER A 450 -44.55 -10.21 -0.71
N ALA A 451 -44.47 -9.14 -1.53
CA ALA A 451 -44.57 -7.75 -1.07
C ALA A 451 -46.00 -7.33 -0.68
N GLY A 452 -47.02 -8.00 -1.22
CA GLY A 452 -48.42 -7.71 -0.91
C GLY A 452 -48.92 -8.32 0.45
N LYS A 453 -48.24 -9.31 1.00
CA LYS A 453 -48.62 -9.95 2.27
C LYS A 453 -47.98 -9.35 3.52
N SER A 454 -47.05 -8.42 3.37
CA SER A 454 -46.38 -7.76 4.51
C SER A 454 -47.00 -6.43 4.94
N LYS A 455 -48.00 -5.87 4.26
CA LYS A 455 -48.64 -4.61 4.64
C LYS A 455 -49.91 -4.74 5.51
N ASP A 456 -50.49 -5.92 5.62
CA ASP A 456 -51.73 -6.10 6.40
C ASP A 456 -51.53 -6.67 7.82
N ALA A 457 -50.27 -6.93 8.23
CA ALA A 457 -50.00 -7.48 9.57
C ALA A 457 -49.56 -6.45 10.62
N ASN A 458 -49.45 -5.16 10.29
CA ASN A 458 -48.87 -4.13 11.20
C ASN A 458 -49.84 -2.99 11.57
N VAL A 459 -51.15 -3.19 11.47
CA VAL A 459 -52.20 -2.18 11.86
C VAL A 459 -53.11 -2.68 13.00
N LYS A 460 -52.74 -3.69 13.77
CA LYS A 460 -53.58 -4.14 14.94
C LYS A 460 -52.79 -4.31 16.25
N HIS A 461 -51.78 -3.52 16.54
CA HIS A 461 -51.21 -3.47 17.90
C HIS A 461 -50.60 -2.11 18.25
N ALA A 462 -51.44 -1.07 18.24
CA ALA A 462 -51.07 0.21 18.85
C ALA A 462 -52.36 0.88 19.39
N ASP A 463 -53.00 0.22 20.36
CA ASP A 463 -53.97 0.88 21.25
C ASP A 463 -54.23 -0.06 22.45
N LYS A 464 -53.34 -0.03 23.45
CA LYS A 464 -53.55 -0.38 24.85
C LYS A 464 -52.21 -0.40 25.59
N GLU A 465 -51.85 0.75 26.11
CA GLU A 465 -51.09 0.91 27.35
C GLU A 465 -50.74 2.39 27.54
N ASN A 466 -51.77 3.17 27.93
CA ASN A 466 -51.59 4.37 28.72
C ASN A 466 -52.66 4.35 29.79
N GLY A 467 -52.25 4.02 30.99
CA GLY A 467 -53.13 4.07 32.13
C GLY A 467 -52.63 3.25 33.31
N ARG A 468 -51.53 3.62 33.92
CA ARG A 468 -51.36 3.72 35.40
C ARG A 468 -49.95 4.17 35.73
#